data_540b703139271afaf9af2217bb4188a3
#
_entry.id   540b703139271afaf9af2217bb4188a3
#
_cell.length_a   1.000
_cell.length_b   1.000
_cell.length_c   1.000
_cell.angle_alpha   90.00
_cell.angle_beta   90.00
_cell.angle_gamma   90.00
#
_symmetry.space_group_name_H-M   'P 1'
#
loop_
_entity.id
_entity.type
_entity.pdbx_description
1 polymer ?
#
loop_
_entity_poly.entity_id
_entity_poly.type
_entity_poly.pdbx_seq_one_letter_code
_entity_poly.pdbx_strand_id
1 'polypeptide(L)'
;MTEFLRTWAEINIRALENNLREIKKRAGNKKIMAVVKANAYGHGAMQLAQVMSDFADAFAVATFEEAMELRRVGIEKEILILSPVPHAQYPLIIENGIATVLFSSDGARELSGAARNSGKKAKAYLAVDTGMGRIGLSSDEKGLAEAEKI
;
A
#
# COMPACT_ATOMS: atom_id res chain seq x y z
N MET A 1 -32.86 -13.67 8.42
CA MET A 1 -33.19 -13.97 7.02
C MET A 1 -31.95 -14.57 6.39
N THR A 2 -31.99 -15.83 5.97
CA THR A 2 -30.89 -16.48 5.25
C THR A 2 -30.91 -15.91 3.83
N GLU A 3 -29.96 -15.02 3.52
CA GLU A 3 -29.79 -14.54 2.15
C GLU A 3 -29.32 -15.69 1.28
N PHE A 4 -30.15 -16.14 0.34
CA PHE A 4 -29.76 -17.12 -0.65
C PHE A 4 -28.88 -16.46 -1.71
N LEU A 5 -27.57 -16.46 -1.47
CA LEU A 5 -26.60 -16.01 -2.47
C LEU A 5 -26.53 -17.03 -3.61
N ARG A 6 -26.61 -16.56 -4.86
CA ARG A 6 -26.48 -17.43 -6.05
C ARG A 6 -25.04 -17.90 -6.27
N THR A 7 -24.07 -17.12 -5.82
CA THR A 7 -22.64 -17.41 -5.92
C THR A 7 -21.91 -16.84 -4.70
N TRP A 8 -20.87 -17.52 -4.27
CA TRP A 8 -19.98 -17.07 -3.21
C TRP A 8 -18.54 -17.50 -3.51
N ALA A 9 -17.58 -16.82 -2.90
CA ALA A 9 -16.19 -17.25 -2.86
C ALA A 9 -15.90 -17.87 -1.48
N GLU A 10 -15.34 -19.06 -1.45
CA GLU A 10 -14.89 -19.71 -0.22
C GLU A 10 -13.37 -19.60 -0.12
N ILE A 11 -12.89 -18.96 0.95
CA ILE A 11 -11.47 -18.74 1.17
C ILE A 11 -10.97 -19.66 2.27
N ASN A 12 -10.01 -20.51 1.94
CA ASN A 12 -9.40 -21.43 2.88
C ASN A 12 -8.28 -20.72 3.67
N ILE A 13 -8.58 -20.29 4.89
CA ILE A 13 -7.62 -19.57 5.75
C ILE A 13 -6.40 -20.41 6.10
N ARG A 14 -6.54 -21.73 6.31
CA ARG A 14 -5.39 -22.60 6.61
C ARG A 14 -4.43 -22.69 5.42
N ALA A 15 -4.96 -22.75 4.20
CA ALA A 15 -4.13 -22.72 2.99
C ALA A 15 -3.40 -21.38 2.84
N LEU A 16 -4.08 -20.26 3.12
CA LEU A 16 -3.45 -18.94 3.15
C LEU A 16 -2.30 -18.89 4.16
N GLU A 17 -2.53 -19.29 5.40
CA GLU A 17 -1.49 -19.31 6.44
C GLU A 17 -0.29 -20.20 6.05
N ASN A 18 -0.54 -21.37 5.48
CA ASN A 18 0.53 -22.24 4.99
C ASN A 18 1.36 -21.56 3.90
N ASN A 19 0.70 -20.89 2.94
CA ASN A 19 1.38 -20.13 1.91
C ASN A 19 2.21 -18.98 2.49
N LEU A 20 1.67 -18.26 3.47
CA LEU A 20 2.39 -17.17 4.14
C LEU A 20 3.60 -17.66 4.92
N ARG A 21 3.52 -18.82 5.60
CA ARG A 21 4.67 -19.45 6.28
C ARG A 21 5.76 -19.82 5.27
N GLU A 22 5.39 -20.41 4.13
CA GLU A 22 6.37 -20.76 3.09
C GLU A 22 7.01 -19.51 2.47
N ILE A 23 6.24 -18.43 2.24
CA ILE A 23 6.78 -17.16 1.77
C ILE A 23 7.74 -16.58 2.81
N LYS A 24 7.37 -16.56 4.10
CA LYS A 24 8.20 -16.05 5.18
C LYS A 24 9.52 -16.83 5.31
N LYS A 25 9.46 -18.15 5.20
CA LYS A 25 10.64 -19.03 5.19
C LYS A 25 11.60 -18.70 4.04
N ARG A 26 11.06 -18.48 2.84
CA ARG A 26 11.87 -18.12 1.66
C ARG A 26 12.40 -16.69 1.71
N ALA A 27 11.64 -15.78 2.28
CA ALA A 27 12.05 -14.38 2.47
C ALA A 27 13.21 -14.26 3.49
N GLY A 28 13.34 -15.21 4.42
CA GLY A 28 14.33 -15.15 5.49
C GLY A 28 14.18 -13.90 6.34
N ASN A 29 15.22 -13.06 6.37
CA ASN A 29 15.22 -11.80 7.13
C ASN A 29 14.63 -10.62 6.37
N LYS A 30 14.07 -10.82 5.16
CA LYS A 30 13.46 -9.74 4.39
C LYS A 30 12.08 -9.41 4.93
N LYS A 31 11.73 -8.11 4.87
CA LYS A 31 10.37 -7.65 5.18
C LYS A 31 9.40 -8.05 4.07
N ILE A 32 8.17 -8.34 4.46
CA ILE A 32 7.09 -8.74 3.55
C ILE A 32 6.03 -7.65 3.54
N MET A 33 5.71 -7.14 2.35
CA MET A 33 4.58 -6.24 2.13
C MET A 33 3.47 -7.01 1.41
N ALA A 34 2.34 -7.19 2.09
CA ALA A 34 1.18 -7.88 1.53
C ALA A 34 0.34 -6.92 0.66
N VAL A 35 0.19 -7.25 -0.62
CA VAL A 35 -0.63 -6.46 -1.55
C VAL A 35 -2.07 -6.96 -1.50
N VAL A 36 -2.98 -6.14 -0.96
CA VAL A 36 -4.39 -6.49 -0.72
C VAL A 36 -5.37 -5.53 -1.41
N LYS A 37 -4.91 -4.80 -2.43
CA LYS A 37 -5.76 -3.91 -3.24
C LYS A 37 -6.90 -4.65 -3.93
N ALA A 38 -7.92 -3.92 -4.40
CA ALA A 38 -9.11 -4.46 -5.04
C ALA A 38 -9.78 -5.55 -4.19
N ASN A 39 -9.99 -5.24 -2.89
CA ASN A 39 -10.55 -6.17 -1.90
C ASN A 39 -9.76 -7.50 -1.83
N ALA A 40 -8.42 -7.42 -1.78
CA ALA A 40 -7.51 -8.58 -1.89
C ALA A 40 -7.80 -9.40 -3.16
N TYR A 41 -7.94 -8.72 -4.29
CA TYR A 41 -8.31 -9.33 -5.58
C TYR A 41 -9.61 -10.14 -5.50
N GLY A 42 -10.59 -9.65 -4.74
CA GLY A 42 -11.88 -10.28 -4.53
C GLY A 42 -11.94 -11.31 -3.39
N HIS A 43 -10.85 -11.48 -2.65
CA HIS A 43 -10.77 -12.48 -1.56
C HIS A 43 -11.17 -11.93 -0.18
N GLY A 44 -11.45 -10.62 -0.05
CA GLY A 44 -11.85 -10.01 1.21
C GLY A 44 -10.66 -9.39 1.97
N ALA A 45 -10.30 -8.14 1.62
CA ALA A 45 -9.10 -7.48 2.16
C ALA A 45 -9.12 -7.32 3.69
N MET A 46 -10.25 -6.91 4.26
CA MET A 46 -10.35 -6.66 5.70
C MET A 46 -10.13 -7.94 6.52
N GLN A 47 -10.77 -9.04 6.13
CA GLN A 47 -10.65 -10.33 6.83
C GLN A 47 -9.25 -10.92 6.64
N LEU A 48 -8.73 -10.89 5.41
CA LEU A 48 -7.42 -11.48 5.12
C LEU A 48 -6.27 -10.66 5.71
N ALA A 49 -6.37 -9.33 5.77
CA ALA A 49 -5.34 -8.49 6.36
C ALA A 49 -5.12 -8.78 7.85
N GLN A 50 -6.18 -9.11 8.59
CA GLN A 50 -6.05 -9.54 9.99
C GLN A 50 -5.21 -10.81 10.12
N VAL A 51 -5.50 -11.84 9.30
CA VAL A 51 -4.71 -13.08 9.27
C VAL A 51 -3.28 -12.83 8.79
N MET A 52 -3.13 -12.03 7.74
CA MET A 52 -1.81 -11.70 7.17
C MET A 52 -0.95 -10.85 8.11
N SER A 53 -1.53 -10.16 9.08
CA SER A 53 -0.80 -9.31 10.02
C SER A 53 0.25 -10.07 10.84
N ASP A 54 0.07 -11.36 11.08
CA ASP A 54 1.07 -12.16 11.79
C ASP A 54 2.32 -12.45 10.92
N PHE A 55 2.21 -12.31 9.62
CA PHE A 55 3.24 -12.67 8.64
C PHE A 55 3.83 -11.48 7.88
N ALA A 56 3.01 -10.49 7.57
CA ALA A 56 3.41 -9.32 6.81
C ALA A 56 3.93 -8.20 7.73
N ASP A 57 4.92 -7.45 7.27
CA ASP A 57 5.48 -6.28 7.95
C ASP A 57 4.77 -4.99 7.55
N ALA A 58 4.14 -4.99 6.36
CA ALA A 58 3.39 -3.86 5.80
C ALA A 58 2.31 -4.36 4.84
N PHE A 59 1.41 -3.45 4.45
CA PHE A 59 0.36 -3.71 3.47
C PHE A 59 0.45 -2.71 2.31
N ALA A 60 -0.05 -3.12 1.14
CA ALA A 60 -0.15 -2.23 0.00
C ALA A 60 -1.53 -2.33 -0.64
N VAL A 61 -2.08 -1.17 -0.98
CA VAL A 61 -3.42 -0.96 -1.53
C VAL A 61 -3.37 -0.04 -2.75
N ALA A 62 -4.48 0.16 -3.44
CA ALA A 62 -4.54 1.05 -4.59
C ALA A 62 -5.03 2.46 -4.24
N THR A 63 -5.91 2.62 -3.24
CA THR A 63 -6.55 3.89 -2.93
C THR A 63 -6.52 4.23 -1.44
N PHE A 64 -6.83 5.48 -1.13
CA PHE A 64 -6.98 5.94 0.26
C PHE A 64 -8.13 5.22 0.97
N GLU A 65 -9.24 5.00 0.28
CA GLU A 65 -10.42 4.32 0.83
C GLU A 65 -10.09 2.89 1.26
N GLU A 66 -9.37 2.14 0.43
CA GLU A 66 -8.88 0.79 0.76
C GLU A 66 -7.93 0.82 1.97
N ALA A 67 -7.05 1.82 2.07
CA ALA A 67 -6.19 1.98 3.23
C ALA A 67 -7.01 2.23 4.51
N MET A 68 -8.06 3.03 4.43
CA MET A 68 -8.94 3.30 5.56
C MET A 68 -9.78 2.09 5.96
N GLU A 69 -10.15 1.22 5.02
CA GLU A 69 -10.80 -0.06 5.34
C GLU A 69 -9.88 -0.94 6.22
N LEU A 70 -8.59 -1.01 5.88
CA LEU A 70 -7.62 -1.73 6.70
C LEU A 70 -7.45 -1.10 8.09
N ARG A 71 -7.42 0.24 8.18
CA ARG A 71 -7.37 0.94 9.48
C ARG A 71 -8.58 0.64 10.34
N ARG A 72 -9.80 0.59 9.76
CA ARG A 72 -11.05 0.28 10.49
C ARG A 72 -11.04 -1.11 11.13
N VAL A 73 -10.34 -2.08 10.54
CA VAL A 73 -10.20 -3.44 11.13
C VAL A 73 -8.95 -3.61 11.99
N GLY A 74 -8.31 -2.50 12.41
CA GLY A 74 -7.23 -2.50 13.39
C GLY A 74 -5.84 -2.77 12.80
N ILE A 75 -5.63 -2.63 11.50
CA ILE A 75 -4.28 -2.75 10.93
C ILE A 75 -3.48 -1.48 11.28
N GLU A 76 -2.53 -1.58 12.20
CA GLU A 76 -1.64 -0.49 12.61
C GLU A 76 -0.33 -0.45 11.81
N LYS A 77 0.02 -1.55 11.15
CA LYS A 77 1.22 -1.66 10.32
C LYS A 77 1.22 -0.62 9.20
N GLU A 78 2.39 -0.40 8.62
CA GLU A 78 2.53 0.52 7.48
C GLU A 78 1.62 0.10 6.32
N ILE A 79 0.95 1.07 5.74
CA ILE A 79 0.12 0.89 4.54
C ILE A 79 0.65 1.83 3.47
N LEU A 80 0.95 1.28 2.30
CA LEU A 80 1.40 2.00 1.11
C LEU A 80 0.30 2.05 0.07
N ILE A 81 -0.03 3.23 -0.43
CA ILE A 81 -0.87 3.39 -1.62
C ILE A 81 0.03 3.31 -2.85
N LEU A 82 -0.22 2.32 -3.71
CA LEU A 82 0.59 2.02 -4.91
C LEU A 82 0.24 2.88 -6.13
N SER A 83 -0.89 3.58 -6.10
CA SER A 83 -1.34 4.46 -7.19
C SER A 83 -1.01 5.92 -6.86
N PRO A 84 -0.96 6.81 -7.87
CA PRO A 84 -0.90 8.23 -7.62
C PRO A 84 -2.06 8.69 -6.75
N VAL A 85 -1.77 9.45 -5.70
CA VAL A 85 -2.77 10.04 -4.80
C VAL A 85 -3.00 11.48 -5.23
N PRO A 86 -4.26 11.92 -5.43
CA PRO A 86 -4.56 13.33 -5.66
C PRO A 86 -3.98 14.21 -4.54
N HIS A 87 -3.34 15.33 -4.88
CA HIS A 87 -2.68 16.20 -3.89
C HIS A 87 -3.63 16.68 -2.80
N ALA A 88 -4.92 16.85 -3.12
CA ALA A 88 -5.95 17.21 -2.15
C ALA A 88 -6.13 16.16 -1.02
N GLN A 89 -5.71 14.92 -1.23
CA GLN A 89 -5.77 13.86 -0.23
C GLN A 89 -4.50 13.77 0.64
N TYR A 90 -3.43 14.51 0.34
CA TYR A 90 -2.18 14.46 1.11
C TYR A 90 -2.38 14.73 2.61
N PRO A 91 -3.17 15.72 3.04
CA PRO A 91 -3.44 15.90 4.47
C PRO A 91 -4.07 14.67 5.12
N LEU A 92 -4.97 13.97 4.42
CA LEU A 92 -5.65 12.79 4.92
C LEU A 92 -4.70 11.60 5.06
N ILE A 93 -3.84 11.32 4.06
CA ILE A 93 -2.87 10.22 4.15
C ILE A 93 -1.84 10.48 5.26
N ILE A 94 -1.39 11.73 5.43
CA ILE A 94 -0.46 12.11 6.49
C ILE A 94 -1.10 11.94 7.86
N GLU A 95 -2.36 12.40 8.03
CA GLU A 95 -3.10 12.29 9.28
C GLU A 95 -3.23 10.83 9.74
N ASN A 96 -3.47 9.92 8.81
CA ASN A 96 -3.67 8.49 9.05
C ASN A 96 -2.38 7.65 8.98
N GLY A 97 -1.21 8.30 8.83
CA GLY A 97 0.09 7.61 8.78
C GLY A 97 0.23 6.64 7.61
N ILE A 98 -0.41 6.96 6.47
CA ILE A 98 -0.40 6.15 5.25
C ILE A 98 0.72 6.66 4.33
N ALA A 99 1.50 5.74 3.76
CA ALA A 99 2.54 6.05 2.80
C ALA A 99 1.99 6.14 1.38
N THR A 100 2.62 6.95 0.55
CA THR A 100 2.29 7.08 -0.89
C THR A 100 3.52 6.89 -1.76
N VAL A 101 3.32 6.67 -3.05
CA VAL A 101 4.40 6.67 -4.04
C VAL A 101 4.66 8.08 -4.55
N LEU A 102 5.93 8.40 -4.77
CA LEU A 102 6.38 9.62 -5.44
C LEU A 102 7.19 9.28 -6.69
N PHE A 103 7.03 10.07 -7.73
CA PHE A 103 7.76 9.94 -9.00
C PHE A 103 7.91 11.30 -9.72
N SER A 104 7.75 12.40 -8.98
CA SER A 104 8.02 13.76 -9.46
C SER A 104 8.38 14.69 -8.31
N SER A 105 9.22 15.66 -8.59
CA SER A 105 9.61 16.72 -7.65
C SER A 105 8.42 17.62 -7.26
N ASP A 106 7.45 17.81 -8.17
CA ASP A 106 6.22 18.56 -7.87
C ASP A 106 5.38 17.83 -6.81
N GLY A 107 5.15 16.53 -6.98
CA GLY A 107 4.45 15.71 -5.99
C GLY A 107 5.15 15.72 -4.62
N ALA A 108 6.47 15.65 -4.62
CA ALA A 108 7.27 15.74 -3.38
C ALA A 108 7.13 17.10 -2.69
N ARG A 109 7.13 18.17 -3.45
CA ARG A 109 6.95 19.55 -2.92
C ARG A 109 5.57 19.73 -2.29
N GLU A 110 4.53 19.26 -2.95
CA GLU A 110 3.15 19.31 -2.45
C GLU A 110 2.98 18.46 -1.19
N LEU A 111 3.51 17.22 -1.19
CA LEU A 111 3.46 16.35 -0.01
C LEU A 111 4.22 16.96 1.17
N SER A 112 5.40 17.54 0.92
CA SER A 112 6.21 18.23 1.93
C SER A 112 5.48 19.45 2.48
N GLY A 113 4.78 20.22 1.63
CA GLY A 113 3.94 21.34 2.03
C GLY A 113 2.81 20.89 2.97
N ALA A 114 2.08 19.86 2.60
CA ALA A 114 1.01 19.28 3.41
C ALA A 114 1.54 18.76 4.76
N ALA A 115 2.70 18.13 4.77
CA ALA A 115 3.36 17.64 6.00
C ALA A 115 3.72 18.78 6.96
N ARG A 116 4.31 19.87 6.45
CA ARG A 116 4.61 21.06 7.25
C ARG A 116 3.34 21.68 7.84
N ASN A 117 2.27 21.80 7.04
CA ASN A 117 1.01 22.37 7.49
C ASN A 117 0.33 21.54 8.58
N SER A 118 0.48 20.22 8.54
CA SER A 118 -0.08 19.31 9.56
C SER A 118 0.82 19.14 10.79
N GLY A 119 2.07 19.62 10.77
CA GLY A 119 3.06 19.36 11.82
C GLY A 119 3.48 17.90 11.95
N LYS A 120 3.19 17.07 10.94
CA LYS A 120 3.48 15.63 10.91
C LYS A 120 4.48 15.29 9.81
N LYS A 121 5.10 14.11 9.91
CA LYS A 121 5.97 13.60 8.84
C LYS A 121 5.14 12.82 7.84
N ALA A 122 5.31 13.09 6.55
CA ALA A 122 4.82 12.26 5.47
C ALA A 122 5.72 11.04 5.28
N LYS A 123 5.13 9.94 4.83
CA LYS A 123 5.84 8.72 4.42
C LYS A 123 5.69 8.56 2.91
N ALA A 124 6.79 8.32 2.22
CA ALA A 124 6.78 8.14 0.78
C ALA A 124 7.78 7.07 0.33
N TYR A 125 7.47 6.47 -0.81
CA TYR A 125 8.32 5.55 -1.54
C TYR A 125 8.59 6.12 -2.92
N LEU A 126 9.85 6.18 -3.31
CA LEU A 126 10.20 6.57 -4.66
C LEU A 126 9.86 5.44 -5.63
N ALA A 127 9.00 5.72 -6.60
CA ALA A 127 8.64 4.76 -7.63
C ALA A 127 9.59 4.88 -8.83
N VAL A 128 10.18 3.77 -9.25
CA VAL A 128 11.03 3.68 -10.44
C VAL A 128 10.37 2.75 -11.45
N ASP A 129 10.23 3.21 -12.69
CA ASP A 129 9.75 2.37 -13.80
C ASP A 129 10.93 1.58 -14.38
N THR A 130 10.93 0.28 -14.15
CA THR A 130 11.94 -0.64 -14.67
C THR A 130 11.49 -1.37 -15.93
N GLY A 131 10.48 -0.84 -16.64
CA GLY A 131 10.03 -1.35 -17.94
C GLY A 131 8.54 -1.67 -18.03
N MET A 132 7.75 -1.48 -16.97
CA MET A 132 6.30 -1.66 -17.04
C MET A 132 5.60 -0.52 -17.81
N GLY A 133 6.19 0.70 -17.84
CA GLY A 133 5.69 1.83 -18.60
C GLY A 133 4.38 2.43 -18.08
N ARG A 134 4.14 2.39 -16.75
CA ARG A 134 2.88 2.88 -16.16
C ARG A 134 3.06 4.11 -15.30
N ILE A 135 3.84 4.02 -14.24
CA ILE A 135 4.21 5.09 -13.32
C ILE A 135 5.62 4.86 -12.82
N GLY A 136 6.28 5.92 -12.41
CA GLY A 136 7.62 5.86 -11.85
C GLY A 136 8.60 6.75 -12.61
N LEU A 137 9.71 7.05 -11.98
CA LEU A 137 10.84 7.68 -12.62
C LEU A 137 11.46 6.72 -13.63
N SER A 138 11.93 7.24 -14.77
CA SER A 138 12.69 6.42 -15.72
C SER A 138 13.99 5.91 -15.08
N SER A 139 14.46 4.74 -15.52
CA SER A 139 15.70 4.12 -15.04
C SER A 139 16.96 4.62 -15.77
N ASP A 140 16.93 5.87 -16.25
CA ASP A 140 17.99 6.56 -16.96
C ASP A 140 18.50 7.80 -16.18
N GLU A 141 19.42 8.54 -16.78
CA GLU A 141 19.97 9.76 -16.17
C GLU A 141 18.91 10.83 -15.87
N LYS A 142 17.83 10.90 -16.68
CA LYS A 142 16.73 11.84 -16.45
C LYS A 142 15.95 11.48 -15.18
N GLY A 143 15.65 10.19 -15.03
CA GLY A 143 14.98 9.70 -13.82
C GLY A 143 15.85 9.87 -12.58
N LEU A 144 17.15 9.67 -12.68
CA LEU A 144 18.08 9.92 -11.58
C LEU A 144 18.11 11.41 -11.21
N ALA A 145 18.23 12.31 -12.19
CA ALA A 145 18.22 13.75 -11.95
C ALA A 145 16.89 14.26 -11.35
N GLU A 146 15.77 13.61 -11.65
CA GLU A 146 14.49 13.93 -11.02
C GLU A 146 14.41 13.34 -9.60
N ALA A 147 14.95 12.14 -9.37
CA ALA A 147 15.04 11.54 -8.05
C ALA A 147 15.82 12.39 -7.04
N GLU A 148 16.90 13.04 -7.49
CA GLU A 148 17.72 13.93 -6.65
C GLU A 148 16.99 15.20 -6.18
N LYS A 149 15.87 15.55 -6.82
CA LYS A 149 15.04 16.71 -6.45
C LYS A 149 13.90 16.35 -5.48
N ILE A 150 13.61 15.06 -5.33
CA ILE A 150 12.56 14.51 -4.47
C ILE A 150 13.07 14.33 -3.05
#